data_8714e60a87db1c1a723a8beec2d8a9df
#
_entry.id   8714e60a87db1c1a723a8beec2d8a9df
#
_cell.length_a   1.000
_cell.length_b   1.000
_cell.length_c   1.000
_cell.angle_alpha   90.00
_cell.angle_beta   90.00
_cell.angle_gamma   90.00
#
_symmetry.space_group_name_H-M   'P 1'
#
loop_
_entity.id
_entity.type
_entity.pdbx_description
1 polymer ?
#
loop_
_entity_poly.entity_id
_entity_poly.type
_entity_poly.pdbx_seq_one_letter_code
_entity_poly.pdbx_strand_id
1 'polypeptide(L)'
;MEKRDSTQFAIVSFTGDASLSYEDIKKANNGEIGFHFVIDPQGQIFMGRHYSKVGAYSPEFDDTSLGICVIGTRHEMEDAQSISLTLLLENLKTEFPEIECAMYIYKDN
;
A
#
# COMPACT_ATOMS: atom_id res chain seq x y z
N MET A 1 3.17 1.70 18.37
CA MET A 1 2.22 1.98 17.28
C MET A 1 0.81 1.66 17.72
N GLU A 2 -0.11 2.53 17.41
CA GLU A 2 -1.51 2.32 17.75
C GLU A 2 -2.14 1.27 16.86
N LYS A 3 -3.14 0.59 17.38
CA LYS A 3 -3.95 -0.33 16.61
C LYS A 3 -4.99 0.45 15.81
N ARG A 4 -5.32 -0.05 14.62
CA ARG A 4 -6.36 0.56 13.79
C ARG A 4 -7.74 0.35 14.42
N ASP A 5 -8.60 1.35 14.24
CA ASP A 5 -9.98 1.28 14.74
C ASP A 5 -10.83 0.31 13.92
N SER A 6 -10.66 0.33 12.61
CA SER A 6 -11.47 -0.47 11.68
C SER A 6 -10.75 -0.58 10.35
N THR A 7 -11.34 -1.33 9.44
CA THR A 7 -10.80 -1.47 8.08
C THR A 7 -11.92 -1.18 7.08
N GLN A 8 -12.10 0.10 6.78
CA GLN A 8 -13.16 0.55 5.87
C GLN A 8 -12.66 0.79 4.46
N PHE A 9 -11.34 1.04 4.31
CA PHE A 9 -10.76 1.40 3.01
C PHE A 9 -9.46 0.67 2.78
N ALA A 10 -9.13 0.47 1.51
CA ALA A 10 -7.78 0.14 1.06
C ALA A 10 -7.26 1.38 0.33
N ILE A 11 -6.13 1.92 0.78
CA ILE A 11 -5.52 3.10 0.18
C ILE A 11 -4.36 2.65 -0.69
N VAL A 12 -4.45 2.91 -1.99
CA VAL A 12 -3.39 2.56 -2.94
C VAL A 12 -2.65 3.82 -3.33
N SER A 13 -1.36 3.85 -3.08
CA SER A 13 -0.50 4.99 -3.36
C SER A 13 0.64 4.56 -4.29
N PHE A 14 0.97 5.41 -5.27
CA PHE A 14 2.05 5.14 -6.22
C PHE A 14 3.25 6.02 -5.88
N THR A 15 4.46 5.45 -5.97
CA THR A 15 5.69 6.20 -5.66
C THR A 15 6.01 7.25 -6.71
N GLY A 16 5.56 7.01 -7.95
CA GLY A 16 5.91 7.87 -9.08
C GLY A 16 7.26 7.55 -9.70
N ASP A 17 7.99 6.58 -9.17
CA ASP A 17 9.35 6.23 -9.63
C ASP A 17 9.55 4.72 -9.55
N ALA A 18 9.54 4.06 -10.71
CA ALA A 18 9.68 2.61 -10.79
C ALA A 18 11.12 2.12 -10.52
N SER A 19 12.09 3.02 -10.42
CA SER A 19 13.46 2.64 -10.12
C SER A 19 13.71 2.39 -8.64
N LEU A 20 12.78 2.76 -7.77
CA LEU A 20 12.91 2.55 -6.33
C LEU A 20 12.74 1.08 -5.98
N SER A 21 13.46 0.64 -4.96
CA SER A 21 13.27 -0.67 -4.35
C SER A 21 12.54 -0.52 -3.02
N TYR A 22 12.11 -1.64 -2.46
CA TYR A 22 11.54 -1.68 -1.11
C TYR A 22 12.52 -1.06 -0.09
N GLU A 23 13.80 -1.40 -0.21
CA GLU A 23 14.84 -0.87 0.69
C GLU A 23 15.02 0.64 0.54
N ASP A 24 14.87 1.18 -0.67
CA ASP A 24 14.95 2.61 -0.91
C ASP A 24 13.81 3.35 -0.18
N ILE A 25 12.61 2.80 -0.23
CA ILE A 25 11.45 3.37 0.45
C ILE A 25 11.68 3.37 1.97
N LYS A 26 12.21 2.28 2.48
CA LYS A 26 12.51 2.11 3.89
C LYS A 26 13.57 3.13 4.35
N LYS A 27 14.64 3.30 3.58
CA LYS A 27 15.70 4.27 3.88
C LYS A 27 15.17 5.70 3.88
N ALA A 28 14.33 6.04 2.92
CA ALA A 28 13.75 7.37 2.80
C ALA A 28 12.84 7.71 3.99
N ASN A 29 12.39 6.72 4.74
CA ASN A 29 11.52 6.89 5.89
C ASN A 29 12.17 6.42 7.19
N ASN A 30 13.46 6.72 7.35
CA ASN A 30 14.21 6.46 8.57
C ASN A 30 14.22 4.98 9.01
N GLY A 31 14.26 4.07 8.05
CA GLY A 31 14.31 2.64 8.32
C GLY A 31 12.96 1.99 8.59
N GLU A 32 11.87 2.72 8.40
CA GLU A 32 10.52 2.21 8.60
C GLU A 32 9.69 2.26 7.33
N ILE A 33 8.65 1.44 7.27
CA ILE A 33 7.66 1.47 6.20
C ILE A 33 6.35 1.96 6.80
N GLY A 34 5.78 3.02 6.21
CA GLY A 34 4.48 3.55 6.66
C GLY A 34 3.29 2.77 6.13
N PHE A 35 3.48 1.99 5.08
CA PHE A 35 2.42 1.18 4.44
C PHE A 35 2.38 -0.22 5.03
N HIS A 36 1.24 -0.88 4.87
CA HIS A 36 1.09 -2.27 5.29
C HIS A 36 1.66 -3.23 4.23
N PHE A 37 1.56 -2.85 2.97
CA PHE A 37 2.07 -3.65 1.85
C PHE A 37 2.80 -2.76 0.86
N VAL A 38 3.82 -3.33 0.22
CA VAL A 38 4.53 -2.66 -0.88
C VAL A 38 4.61 -3.66 -2.03
N ILE A 39 4.24 -3.24 -3.23
CA ILE A 39 4.30 -4.07 -4.44
C ILE A 39 5.36 -3.51 -5.37
N ASP A 40 6.39 -4.29 -5.68
CA ASP A 40 7.45 -3.84 -6.57
C ASP A 40 7.08 -4.05 -8.05
N PRO A 41 7.88 -3.55 -9.00
CA PRO A 41 7.57 -3.68 -10.43
C PRO A 41 7.48 -5.13 -10.92
N GLN A 42 8.11 -6.09 -10.24
CA GLN A 42 8.05 -7.50 -10.59
C GLN A 42 6.82 -8.19 -10.01
N GLY A 43 5.97 -7.45 -9.28
CA GLY A 43 4.77 -8.00 -8.67
C GLY A 43 5.02 -8.67 -7.33
N GLN A 44 6.21 -8.53 -6.77
CA GLN A 44 6.52 -9.07 -5.46
C GLN A 44 5.88 -8.21 -4.38
N ILE A 45 5.20 -8.86 -3.43
CA ILE A 45 4.51 -8.18 -2.34
C ILE A 45 5.34 -8.29 -1.07
N PHE A 46 5.69 -7.13 -0.52
CA PHE A 46 6.40 -7.03 0.75
C PHE A 46 5.45 -6.59 1.83
N MET A 47 5.59 -7.16 3.02
CA MET A 47 4.84 -6.70 4.19
C MET A 47 5.65 -5.62 4.90
N GLY A 48 5.04 -4.46 5.06
CA GLY A 48 5.62 -3.34 5.81
C GLY A 48 5.19 -3.42 7.26
N ARG A 49 4.24 -2.56 7.66
CA ARG A 49 3.64 -2.64 9.00
C ARG A 49 2.70 -3.82 9.07
N HIS A 50 2.61 -4.39 10.28
CA HIS A 50 1.60 -5.41 10.53
C HIS A 50 0.21 -4.79 10.29
N TYR A 51 -0.70 -5.56 9.71
CA TYR A 51 -2.02 -5.06 9.34
C TYR A 51 -2.85 -4.57 10.53
N SER A 52 -2.54 -4.98 11.75
CA SER A 52 -3.24 -4.51 12.94
C SER A 52 -2.83 -3.10 13.37
N LYS A 53 -1.74 -2.57 12.82
CA LYS A 53 -1.17 -1.28 13.23
C LYS A 53 -1.67 -0.14 12.35
N VAL A 54 -1.78 1.04 12.94
CA VAL A 54 -2.07 2.27 12.20
C VAL A 54 -0.90 2.57 11.25
N GLY A 55 -1.21 2.89 10.01
CA GLY A 55 -0.20 3.24 9.02
C GLY A 55 0.27 4.69 9.16
N ALA A 56 1.16 5.09 8.28
CA ALA A 56 1.65 6.47 8.19
C ALA A 56 1.76 6.86 6.71
N TYR A 57 0.64 6.99 6.03
CA TYR A 57 0.56 7.31 4.60
C TYR A 57 -0.54 8.31 4.28
N SER A 58 -1.55 8.41 5.12
CA SER A 58 -2.67 9.33 4.93
C SER A 58 -3.29 9.64 6.30
N PRO A 59 -2.93 10.75 6.93
CA PRO A 59 -3.40 11.06 8.29
C PRO A 59 -4.91 10.97 8.45
N GLU A 60 -5.65 11.29 7.40
CA GLU A 60 -7.12 11.24 7.43
C GLU A 60 -7.67 9.82 7.51
N PHE A 61 -6.96 8.85 6.92
CA PHE A 61 -7.45 7.48 6.80
C PHE A 61 -6.57 6.43 7.48
N ASP A 62 -5.48 6.84 8.11
CA ASP A 62 -4.51 5.88 8.66
C ASP A 62 -5.12 4.87 9.63
N ASP A 63 -6.07 5.28 10.45
CA ASP A 63 -6.68 4.39 11.46
C ASP A 63 -7.92 3.63 10.96
N THR A 64 -8.37 3.88 9.74
CA THR A 64 -9.54 3.21 9.15
C THR A 64 -9.23 2.46 7.85
N SER A 65 -7.96 2.32 7.50
CA SER A 65 -7.57 1.73 6.22
C SER A 65 -6.34 0.84 6.31
N LEU A 66 -6.13 0.07 5.25
CA LEU A 66 -4.87 -0.61 4.98
C LEU A 66 -4.21 0.09 3.80
N GLY A 67 -2.92 0.39 3.93
CA GLY A 67 -2.16 1.10 2.92
C GLY A 67 -1.32 0.18 2.06
N ILE A 68 -1.42 0.36 0.75
CA ILE A 68 -0.67 -0.39 -0.26
C ILE A 68 0.15 0.61 -1.06
N CYS A 69 1.46 0.45 -1.05
CA CYS A 69 2.37 1.26 -1.86
C CYS A 69 2.75 0.48 -3.12
N VAL A 70 2.47 1.04 -4.28
CA VAL A 70 2.86 0.45 -5.56
C VAL A 70 4.06 1.22 -6.08
N ILE A 71 5.17 0.53 -6.30
CA ILE A 71 6.40 1.16 -6.77
C ILE A 71 6.29 1.42 -8.28
N GLY A 72 6.22 2.69 -8.66
CA GLY A 72 6.09 3.12 -10.04
C GLY A 72 4.95 4.09 -10.23
N THR A 73 4.52 4.23 -11.48
CA THR A 73 3.40 5.10 -11.83
C THR A 73 2.18 4.26 -12.19
N ARG A 74 1.02 4.85 -12.03
CA ARG A 74 -0.23 4.22 -12.39
C ARG A 74 -0.29 3.87 -13.89
N HIS A 75 0.23 4.77 -14.72
CA HIS A 75 0.17 4.62 -16.18
C HIS A 75 1.15 3.59 -16.75
N GLU A 76 2.20 3.31 -15.99
CA GLU A 76 3.27 2.41 -16.41
C GLU A 76 3.35 1.17 -15.51
N MET A 77 2.21 0.78 -14.94
CA MET A 77 2.17 -0.39 -14.07
C MET A 77 2.41 -1.67 -14.88
N GLU A 78 3.38 -2.46 -14.44
CA GLU A 78 3.68 -3.75 -15.07
C GLU A 78 2.53 -4.74 -14.87
N ASP A 79 2.37 -5.69 -15.82
CA ASP A 79 1.29 -6.69 -15.72
C ASP A 79 1.38 -7.50 -14.43
N ALA A 80 2.57 -7.95 -14.05
CA ALA A 80 2.78 -8.72 -12.83
C ALA A 80 2.36 -7.91 -11.60
N GLN A 81 2.65 -6.61 -11.60
CA GLN A 81 2.30 -5.70 -10.54
C GLN A 81 0.78 -5.50 -10.44
N SER A 82 0.13 -5.35 -11.58
CA SER A 82 -1.32 -5.19 -11.67
C SER A 82 -2.05 -6.45 -11.16
N ILE A 83 -1.56 -7.62 -11.53
CA ILE A 83 -2.11 -8.90 -11.07
C ILE A 83 -1.97 -9.02 -9.55
N SER A 84 -0.79 -8.71 -9.03
CA SER A 84 -0.54 -8.77 -7.59
C SER A 84 -1.44 -7.82 -6.81
N LEU A 85 -1.62 -6.60 -7.32
CA LEU A 85 -2.49 -5.61 -6.67
C LEU A 85 -3.94 -6.11 -6.64
N THR A 86 -4.43 -6.65 -7.77
CA THR A 86 -5.79 -7.17 -7.86
C THR A 86 -6.02 -8.31 -6.88
N LEU A 87 -5.10 -9.27 -6.84
CA LEU A 87 -5.20 -10.41 -5.92
C LEU A 87 -5.12 -9.98 -4.46
N LEU A 88 -4.25 -9.02 -4.16
CA LEU A 88 -4.14 -8.49 -2.81
C LEU A 88 -5.44 -7.81 -2.37
N LEU A 89 -6.03 -6.98 -3.23
CA LEU A 89 -7.29 -6.31 -2.92
C LEU A 89 -8.43 -7.31 -2.72
N GLU A 90 -8.49 -8.36 -3.52
CA GLU A 90 -9.48 -9.43 -3.35
C GLU A 90 -9.30 -10.15 -2.03
N ASN A 91 -8.07 -10.49 -1.66
CA ASN A 91 -7.77 -11.13 -0.39
C ASN A 91 -8.13 -10.25 0.79
N LEU A 92 -7.82 -8.97 0.72
CA LEU A 92 -8.13 -8.01 1.78
C LEU A 92 -9.66 -7.86 1.94
N LYS A 93 -10.40 -7.86 0.84
CA LYS A 93 -11.86 -7.79 0.89
C LYS A 93 -12.45 -9.03 1.57
N THR A 94 -11.86 -10.19 1.34
CA THR A 94 -12.27 -11.43 2.00
C THR A 94 -11.96 -11.41 3.49
N GLU A 95 -10.75 -10.95 3.83
CA GLU A 95 -10.29 -10.86 5.23
C GLU A 95 -11.04 -9.79 6.01
N PHE A 96 -11.33 -8.67 5.36
CA PHE A 96 -11.98 -7.51 5.96
C PHE A 96 -13.21 -7.13 5.13
N PRO A 97 -14.34 -7.85 5.31
CA PRO A 97 -15.54 -7.62 4.48
C PRO A 97 -16.12 -6.22 4.57
N GLU A 98 -15.80 -5.47 5.63
CA GLU A 98 -16.27 -4.10 5.81
C GLU A 98 -15.55 -3.08 4.93
N ILE A 99 -14.54 -3.48 4.15
CA ILE A 99 -13.91 -2.57 3.19
C ILE A 99 -14.93 -2.13 2.17
N GLU A 100 -15.21 -0.83 2.13
CA GLU A 100 -16.22 -0.26 1.23
C GLU A 100 -15.67 -0.05 -0.17
N CYS A 101 -14.43 0.43 -0.26
CA CYS A 101 -13.80 0.69 -1.55
C CYS A 101 -12.29 0.82 -1.43
N ALA A 102 -11.61 0.65 -2.57
CA ALA A 102 -10.21 1.01 -2.69
C ALA A 102 -10.12 2.46 -3.14
N MET A 103 -9.27 3.24 -2.48
CA MET A 103 -9.01 4.63 -2.87
C MET A 103 -7.59 4.75 -3.39
N TYR A 104 -7.41 5.47 -4.49
CA TYR A 104 -6.13 5.62 -5.14
C TYR A 104 -5.59 7.03 -4.90
N ILE A 105 -4.37 7.11 -4.38
CA ILE A 105 -3.67 8.36 -4.19
C ILE A 105 -2.45 8.36 -5.12
N TYR A 106 -2.38 9.34 -6.01
CA TYR A 106 -1.30 9.44 -6.98
C TYR A 106 -0.35 10.55 -6.56
N LYS A 107 0.94 10.26 -6.64
CA LYS A 107 1.96 11.30 -6.48
C LYS A 107 2.30 11.86 -7.85
N ASP A 108 2.27 13.17 -7.94
CA ASP A 108 2.73 13.89 -9.13
C ASP A 108 4.23 14.12 -9.00
N ASN A 109 4.96 13.76 -10.03
CA ASN A 109 6.39 13.99 -10.09
C ASN A 109 6.73 15.03 -11.15
#